data_fa23fec369f935461fc1c16f979107e1
#
_entry.id   fa23fec369f935461fc1c16f979107e1
#
_cell.length_a   1.000
_cell.length_b   1.000
_cell.length_c   1.000
_cell.angle_alpha   90.00
_cell.angle_beta   90.00
_cell.angle_gamma   90.00
#
_symmetry.space_group_name_H-M   'P 1'
#
loop_
_entity.id
_entity.type
_entity.pdbx_description
1 polymer ?
#
loop_
_entity_poly.entity_id
_entity_poly.type
_entity_poly.pdbx_seq_one_letter_code
_entity_poly.pdbx_strand_id
1 'polypeptide(L)'
;MKHQLRSSFSTQGRRMAGARALWTANGMKKEQMGKPIIAIVNSFTQFVPGHVHLHEIGQFVKEEIERQGCFAAEFNTIAIDDGIAMGHDGMLYSLPSRDIIADSVEYMVNAHKADAMVCISNCDKITPGMLMAAMRLNIPTVFVSGGPMEAGEWNGQHLDLIDAMIKSADNSVSDADVAKIEQHACPTCGCCSGMFTANSMNCLNEAIGLALPGNGTIVATHANRKQLFKDAARLIVENAYKYYEEGDESVLPRSIATREAFLNAMTLDIAMGGSTNTVLHLLAVAHEAGADFTMDDIDMLSRKTPCQIGRA
;
A
#
# COMPACT_ATOMS: atom_id res chain seq x y z
N MET A 1 -20.83 -18.47 -13.11
CA MET A 1 -20.09 -17.19 -13.01
C MET A 1 -20.88 -16.12 -13.77
N LYS A 2 -21.09 -14.97 -13.18
CA LYS A 2 -21.73 -13.82 -13.84
C LYS A 2 -20.75 -13.04 -14.69
N HIS A 3 -19.48 -12.97 -14.23
CA HIS A 3 -18.38 -12.40 -15.01
C HIS A 3 -17.36 -13.50 -15.36
N GLN A 4 -16.79 -13.40 -16.56
CA GLN A 4 -15.72 -14.29 -16.98
C GLN A 4 -14.42 -13.93 -16.27
N LEU A 5 -13.70 -14.91 -15.73
CA LEU A 5 -12.36 -14.70 -15.20
C LEU A 5 -11.43 -14.13 -16.28
N ARG A 6 -10.67 -13.11 -15.95
CA ARG A 6 -9.63 -12.55 -16.84
C ARG A 6 -8.56 -13.61 -17.13
N SER A 7 -8.19 -14.39 -16.13
CA SER A 7 -7.22 -15.48 -16.24
C SER A 7 -7.65 -16.60 -17.18
N SER A 8 -8.94 -16.70 -17.54
CA SER A 8 -9.43 -17.68 -18.50
C SER A 8 -8.73 -17.59 -19.87
N PHE A 9 -8.25 -16.39 -20.25
CA PHE A 9 -7.45 -16.20 -21.47
C PHE A 9 -6.12 -16.97 -21.49
N SER A 10 -5.58 -17.37 -20.34
CA SER A 10 -4.34 -18.15 -20.24
C SER A 10 -4.52 -19.53 -19.62
N THR A 11 -5.65 -19.77 -18.93
CA THR A 11 -5.90 -21.02 -18.21
C THR A 11 -6.87 -21.97 -18.93
N GLN A 12 -7.64 -21.49 -19.91
CA GLN A 12 -8.68 -22.30 -20.57
C GLN A 12 -8.43 -22.48 -22.07
N GLY A 13 -9.04 -23.53 -22.63
CA GLY A 13 -8.98 -23.84 -24.04
C GLY A 13 -7.70 -24.58 -24.49
N ARG A 14 -7.83 -25.41 -25.55
CA ARG A 14 -6.73 -26.26 -26.03
C ARG A 14 -5.51 -25.46 -26.50
N ARG A 15 -5.74 -24.29 -27.11
CA ARG A 15 -4.66 -23.44 -27.64
C ARG A 15 -3.78 -22.83 -26.53
N MET A 16 -4.28 -22.74 -25.28
CA MET A 16 -3.56 -22.20 -24.13
C MET A 16 -2.73 -23.26 -23.38
N ALA A 17 -2.47 -24.41 -23.98
CA ALA A 17 -1.63 -25.45 -23.36
C ALA A 17 -0.25 -24.96 -23.00
N GLY A 18 0.39 -24.12 -23.83
CA GLY A 18 1.69 -23.50 -23.54
C GLY A 18 1.66 -22.59 -22.32
N ALA A 19 0.64 -21.72 -22.24
CA ALA A 19 0.46 -20.83 -21.07
C ALA A 19 0.23 -21.65 -19.79
N ARG A 20 -0.60 -22.69 -19.83
CA ARG A 20 -0.82 -23.58 -18.67
C ARG A 20 0.45 -24.34 -18.27
N ALA A 21 1.30 -24.73 -19.21
CA ALA A 21 2.58 -25.35 -18.89
C ALA A 21 3.48 -24.38 -18.12
N LEU A 22 3.51 -23.09 -18.48
CA LEU A 22 4.25 -22.07 -17.76
C LEU A 22 3.63 -21.80 -16.37
N TRP A 23 2.31 -21.73 -16.26
CA TRP A 23 1.65 -21.62 -14.95
C TRP A 23 1.97 -22.80 -14.04
N THR A 24 2.01 -24.02 -14.60
CA THR A 24 2.42 -25.21 -13.85
C THR A 24 3.88 -25.14 -13.41
N ALA A 25 4.79 -24.64 -14.26
CA ALA A 25 6.18 -24.41 -13.91
C ALA A 25 6.34 -23.38 -12.79
N ASN A 26 5.42 -22.40 -12.69
CA ASN A 26 5.35 -21.43 -11.61
C ASN A 26 4.68 -21.98 -10.33
N GLY A 27 4.33 -23.27 -10.29
CA GLY A 27 3.76 -23.94 -9.14
C GLY A 27 2.24 -24.01 -9.06
N MET A 28 1.52 -23.53 -10.10
CA MET A 28 0.05 -23.64 -10.14
C MET A 28 -0.36 -25.12 -10.22
N LYS A 29 -1.21 -25.54 -9.30
CA LYS A 29 -1.74 -26.90 -9.23
C LYS A 29 -2.93 -27.06 -10.19
N LYS A 30 -3.20 -28.30 -10.59
CA LYS A 30 -4.32 -28.61 -11.50
C LYS A 30 -5.68 -28.14 -10.94
N GLU A 31 -5.87 -28.24 -9.63
CA GLU A 31 -7.09 -27.87 -8.92
C GLU A 31 -7.31 -26.36 -8.85
N GLN A 32 -6.27 -25.57 -9.12
CA GLN A 32 -6.31 -24.11 -9.16
C GLN A 32 -6.62 -23.57 -10.56
N MET A 33 -6.45 -24.41 -11.61
CA MET A 33 -6.80 -24.03 -12.98
C MET A 33 -8.30 -23.71 -13.09
N GLY A 34 -8.61 -22.53 -13.62
CA GLY A 34 -10.00 -22.07 -13.77
C GLY A 34 -10.61 -21.44 -12.52
N LYS A 35 -9.83 -21.24 -11.48
CA LYS A 35 -10.14 -20.39 -10.32
C LYS A 35 -9.46 -19.03 -10.46
N PRO A 36 -9.86 -18.02 -9.65
CA PRO A 36 -9.20 -16.72 -9.70
C PRO A 36 -7.69 -16.80 -9.48
N ILE A 37 -6.94 -16.07 -10.30
CA ILE A 37 -5.51 -15.80 -10.08
C ILE A 37 -5.40 -14.47 -9.33
N ILE A 38 -4.82 -14.51 -8.13
CA ILE A 38 -4.64 -13.35 -7.27
C ILE A 38 -3.22 -12.83 -7.42
N ALA A 39 -3.05 -11.59 -7.88
CA ALA A 39 -1.76 -10.93 -7.87
C ALA A 39 -1.42 -10.43 -6.45
N ILE A 40 -0.22 -10.71 -5.98
CA ILE A 40 0.34 -10.06 -4.79
C ILE A 40 1.27 -8.98 -5.31
N VAL A 41 0.79 -7.75 -5.24
CA VAL A 41 1.52 -6.54 -5.63
C VAL A 41 2.31 -6.08 -4.43
N ASN A 42 3.58 -6.44 -4.40
CA ASN A 42 4.49 -6.13 -3.31
C ASN A 42 5.48 -5.02 -3.71
N SER A 43 6.25 -4.53 -2.77
CA SER A 43 7.27 -3.49 -2.96
C SER A 43 8.53 -3.74 -2.14
N PHE A 44 8.85 -5.01 -1.90
CA PHE A 44 10.07 -5.41 -1.19
C PHE A 44 11.31 -4.80 -1.84
N THR A 45 12.16 -4.24 -0.99
CA THR A 45 13.52 -3.80 -1.31
C THR A 45 14.34 -3.66 -0.03
N GLN A 46 15.67 -3.79 -0.14
CA GLN A 46 16.59 -3.52 0.97
C GLN A 46 17.01 -2.06 1.06
N PHE A 47 16.59 -1.21 0.15
CA PHE A 47 16.87 0.23 0.16
C PHE A 47 15.92 1.03 1.06
N VAL A 48 14.83 0.43 1.56
CA VAL A 48 13.78 1.13 2.31
C VAL A 48 13.49 0.37 3.60
N PRO A 49 13.75 0.93 4.78
CA PRO A 49 13.50 0.26 6.07
C PRO A 49 12.07 -0.24 6.23
N GLY A 50 11.11 0.49 5.68
CA GLY A 50 9.70 0.10 5.63
C GLY A 50 9.39 -1.10 4.75
N HIS A 51 10.33 -1.57 3.94
CA HIS A 51 10.10 -2.60 2.92
C HIS A 51 10.96 -3.85 3.09
N VAL A 52 11.97 -3.84 3.97
CA VAL A 52 12.90 -4.97 4.13
C VAL A 52 12.22 -6.28 4.55
N HIS A 53 11.10 -6.21 5.27
CA HIS A 53 10.34 -7.36 5.75
C HIS A 53 9.21 -7.78 4.80
N LEU A 54 8.94 -7.02 3.73
CA LEU A 54 7.78 -7.25 2.87
C LEU A 54 7.86 -8.53 2.04
N HIS A 55 9.06 -9.07 1.79
CA HIS A 55 9.20 -10.35 1.11
C HIS A 55 8.57 -11.50 1.91
N GLU A 56 8.88 -11.57 3.20
CA GLU A 56 8.31 -12.60 4.08
C GLU A 56 6.78 -12.45 4.19
N ILE A 57 6.31 -11.22 4.24
CA ILE A 57 4.87 -10.91 4.24
C ILE A 57 4.21 -11.36 2.94
N GLY A 58 4.82 -11.09 1.79
CA GLY A 58 4.32 -11.51 0.48
C GLY A 58 4.17 -13.03 0.41
N GLN A 59 5.17 -13.78 0.89
CA GLN A 59 5.10 -15.24 0.94
C GLN A 59 4.03 -15.73 1.92
N PHE A 60 3.89 -15.09 3.07
CA PHE A 60 2.83 -15.43 4.03
C PHE A 60 1.42 -15.21 3.44
N VAL A 61 1.19 -14.07 2.78
CA VAL A 61 -0.09 -13.76 2.12
C VAL A 61 -0.36 -14.76 0.99
N LYS A 62 0.67 -15.13 0.21
CA LYS A 62 0.58 -16.16 -0.83
C LYS A 62 0.08 -17.49 -0.26
N GLU A 63 0.70 -17.97 0.82
CA GLU A 63 0.29 -19.21 1.46
C GLU A 63 -1.18 -19.16 1.94
N GLU A 64 -1.61 -18.05 2.56
CA GLU A 64 -2.99 -17.89 3.05
C GLU A 64 -4.01 -17.87 1.92
N ILE A 65 -3.69 -17.27 0.77
CA ILE A 65 -4.54 -17.31 -0.43
C ILE A 65 -4.61 -18.73 -1.00
N GLU A 66 -3.46 -19.41 -1.12
CA GLU A 66 -3.39 -20.76 -1.70
C GLU A 66 -4.09 -21.81 -0.83
N ARG A 67 -4.13 -21.64 0.50
CA ARG A 67 -4.95 -22.48 1.40
C ARG A 67 -6.43 -22.39 1.10
N GLN A 68 -6.91 -21.33 0.50
CA GLN A 68 -8.29 -21.14 0.07
C GLN A 68 -8.53 -21.66 -1.36
N GLY A 69 -7.50 -22.26 -1.98
CA GLY A 69 -7.60 -22.97 -3.24
C GLY A 69 -7.44 -22.10 -4.49
N CYS A 70 -7.16 -20.80 -4.37
CA CYS A 70 -6.75 -19.94 -5.47
C CYS A 70 -5.25 -20.06 -5.74
N PHE A 71 -4.79 -19.62 -6.92
CA PHE A 71 -3.37 -19.43 -7.18
C PHE A 71 -2.99 -17.98 -6.91
N ALA A 72 -1.86 -17.77 -6.22
CA ALA A 72 -1.33 -16.44 -5.97
C ALA A 72 0.08 -16.29 -6.56
N ALA A 73 0.31 -15.17 -7.26
CA ALA A 73 1.59 -14.83 -7.87
C ALA A 73 2.06 -13.47 -7.38
N GLU A 74 3.26 -13.43 -6.78
CA GLU A 74 3.87 -12.21 -6.28
C GLU A 74 4.77 -11.57 -7.33
N PHE A 75 4.76 -10.24 -7.37
CA PHE A 75 5.77 -9.43 -8.02
C PHE A 75 6.01 -8.15 -7.22
N ASN A 76 7.17 -7.51 -7.43
CA ASN A 76 7.52 -6.29 -6.75
C ASN A 76 7.54 -5.10 -7.71
N THR A 77 7.03 -3.95 -7.25
CA THR A 77 7.33 -2.64 -7.87
C THR A 77 8.64 -2.09 -7.30
N ILE A 78 9.13 -1.01 -7.90
CA ILE A 78 10.20 -0.21 -7.29
C ILE A 78 9.68 0.49 -6.04
N ALA A 79 10.58 0.81 -5.12
CA ALA A 79 10.33 1.69 -3.98
C ALA A 79 11.54 2.58 -3.74
N ILE A 80 11.29 3.88 -3.56
CA ILE A 80 12.30 4.89 -3.22
C ILE A 80 12.02 5.33 -1.79
N ASP A 81 13.09 5.44 -1.00
CA ASP A 81 13.03 5.99 0.35
C ASP A 81 13.23 7.50 0.30
N ASP A 82 12.18 8.26 0.59
CA ASP A 82 12.25 9.72 0.58
C ASP A 82 13.20 10.24 1.67
N GLY A 83 13.24 9.60 2.83
CA GLY A 83 14.13 9.98 3.93
C GLY A 83 15.61 9.84 3.57
N ILE A 84 16.00 8.74 2.90
CA ILE A 84 17.37 8.54 2.42
C ILE A 84 17.70 9.48 1.25
N ALA A 85 16.73 9.78 0.39
CA ALA A 85 16.90 10.67 -0.76
C ALA A 85 16.86 12.17 -0.39
N MET A 86 16.37 12.51 0.80
CA MET A 86 16.19 13.89 1.25
C MET A 86 17.55 14.60 1.39
N GLY A 87 17.61 15.85 0.92
CA GLY A 87 18.81 16.69 1.00
C GLY A 87 19.80 16.55 -0.17
N HIS A 88 19.53 15.69 -1.15
CA HIS A 88 20.33 15.56 -2.37
C HIS A 88 19.47 15.35 -3.62
N ASP A 89 20.07 15.25 -4.79
CA ASP A 89 19.40 15.14 -6.10
C ASP A 89 18.58 13.84 -6.29
N GLY A 90 18.81 12.81 -5.46
CA GLY A 90 18.00 11.61 -5.42
C GLY A 90 16.51 11.88 -5.15
N MET A 91 16.18 12.98 -4.46
CA MET A 91 14.80 13.38 -4.19
C MET A 91 14.00 13.71 -5.46
N LEU A 92 14.67 14.06 -6.56
CA LEU A 92 14.03 14.30 -7.87
C LEU A 92 13.35 13.05 -8.44
N TYR A 93 13.74 11.87 -8.01
CA TYR A 93 13.16 10.59 -8.44
C TYR A 93 11.97 10.14 -7.60
N SER A 94 11.75 10.74 -6.42
CA SER A 94 10.71 10.31 -5.47
C SER A 94 9.30 10.46 -6.10
N LEU A 95 8.84 11.67 -6.35
CA LEU A 95 7.47 11.89 -6.85
C LEU A 95 7.20 11.22 -8.22
N PRO A 96 8.10 11.27 -9.21
CA PRO A 96 7.88 10.57 -10.49
C PRO A 96 7.76 9.05 -10.34
N SER A 97 8.37 8.46 -9.32
CA SER A 97 8.25 7.01 -9.07
C SER A 97 6.83 6.56 -8.81
N ARG A 98 5.94 7.42 -8.28
CA ARG A 98 4.53 7.12 -8.07
C ARG A 98 3.84 6.66 -9.36
N ASP A 99 4.05 7.39 -10.44
CA ASP A 99 3.45 7.10 -11.75
C ASP A 99 4.07 5.83 -12.37
N ILE A 100 5.39 5.65 -12.24
CA ILE A 100 6.09 4.42 -12.67
C ILE A 100 5.56 3.19 -11.91
N ILE A 101 5.31 3.32 -10.61
CA ILE A 101 4.71 2.26 -9.79
C ILE A 101 3.32 1.92 -10.31
N ALA A 102 2.47 2.92 -10.53
CA ALA A 102 1.14 2.73 -11.08
C ALA A 102 1.19 2.01 -12.44
N ASP A 103 2.03 2.45 -13.35
CA ASP A 103 2.22 1.86 -14.66
C ASP A 103 2.72 0.41 -14.56
N SER A 104 3.73 0.15 -13.73
CA SER A 104 4.29 -1.19 -13.57
C SER A 104 3.27 -2.22 -13.07
N VAL A 105 2.41 -1.82 -12.11
CA VAL A 105 1.33 -2.66 -11.60
C VAL A 105 0.30 -2.93 -12.68
N GLU A 106 -0.12 -1.90 -13.40
CA GLU A 106 -1.07 -2.02 -14.49
C GLU A 106 -0.55 -2.96 -15.58
N TYR A 107 0.71 -2.82 -15.99
CA TYR A 107 1.36 -3.70 -16.98
C TYR A 107 1.36 -5.16 -16.52
N MET A 108 1.84 -5.44 -15.31
CA MET A 108 1.93 -6.80 -14.79
C MET A 108 0.56 -7.47 -14.70
N VAL A 109 -0.41 -6.78 -14.12
CA VAL A 109 -1.75 -7.33 -13.91
C VAL A 109 -2.51 -7.51 -15.23
N ASN A 110 -2.39 -6.57 -16.16
CA ASN A 110 -3.04 -6.65 -17.46
C ASN A 110 -2.40 -7.70 -18.38
N ALA A 111 -1.06 -7.79 -18.41
CA ALA A 111 -0.36 -8.76 -19.24
C ALA A 111 -0.64 -10.19 -18.80
N HIS A 112 -0.65 -10.48 -17.50
CA HIS A 112 -0.87 -11.81 -16.95
C HIS A 112 -2.35 -12.12 -16.66
N LYS A 113 -3.24 -11.14 -16.87
CA LYS A 113 -4.69 -11.30 -16.67
C LYS A 113 -5.06 -11.80 -15.28
N ALA A 114 -4.40 -11.26 -14.23
CA ALA A 114 -4.82 -11.55 -12.87
C ALA A 114 -6.26 -11.07 -12.64
N ASP A 115 -7.00 -11.81 -11.82
CA ASP A 115 -8.43 -11.58 -11.57
C ASP A 115 -8.67 -10.61 -10.42
N ALA A 116 -7.79 -10.61 -9.44
CA ALA A 116 -7.85 -9.73 -8.27
C ALA A 116 -6.44 -9.46 -7.75
N MET A 117 -6.26 -8.50 -6.84
CA MET A 117 -4.96 -8.21 -6.28
C MET A 117 -4.98 -7.83 -4.80
N VAL A 118 -3.92 -8.24 -4.08
CA VAL A 118 -3.56 -7.71 -2.77
C VAL A 118 -2.36 -6.79 -2.95
N CYS A 119 -2.48 -5.55 -2.49
CA CYS A 119 -1.41 -4.57 -2.53
C CYS A 119 -0.73 -4.49 -1.15
N ILE A 120 0.56 -4.86 -1.11
CA ILE A 120 1.41 -4.75 0.08
C ILE A 120 2.30 -3.54 -0.11
N SER A 121 1.86 -2.40 0.41
CA SER A 121 2.52 -1.11 0.27
C SER A 121 2.98 -0.58 1.62
N ASN A 122 3.86 0.40 1.62
CA ASN A 122 4.24 1.01 2.90
C ASN A 122 4.69 2.48 2.80
N CYS A 123 5.60 2.86 1.92
CA CYS A 123 6.19 4.21 1.88
C CYS A 123 5.43 5.21 1.00
N ASP A 124 5.92 6.47 1.00
CA ASP A 124 5.29 7.69 0.54
C ASP A 124 4.64 7.62 -0.85
N LYS A 125 5.37 7.11 -1.85
CA LYS A 125 4.92 7.11 -3.24
C LYS A 125 4.33 5.77 -3.67
N ILE A 126 4.63 4.71 -2.89
CA ILE A 126 4.25 3.35 -3.23
C ILE A 126 2.74 3.15 -3.00
N THR A 127 2.24 3.53 -1.83
CA THR A 127 0.80 3.43 -1.51
C THR A 127 -0.05 4.20 -2.52
N PRO A 128 0.20 5.49 -2.82
CA PRO A 128 -0.60 6.20 -3.82
C PRO A 128 -0.39 5.66 -5.24
N GLY A 129 0.80 5.21 -5.62
CA GLY A 129 1.03 4.58 -6.93
C GLY A 129 0.21 3.31 -7.12
N MET A 130 0.18 2.43 -6.12
CA MET A 130 -0.67 1.24 -6.14
C MET A 130 -2.17 1.58 -6.12
N LEU A 131 -2.58 2.63 -5.40
CA LEU A 131 -3.97 3.12 -5.42
C LEU A 131 -4.39 3.59 -6.82
N MET A 132 -3.53 4.36 -7.50
CA MET A 132 -3.78 4.78 -8.89
C MET A 132 -3.96 3.56 -9.80
N ALA A 133 -3.09 2.55 -9.69
CA ALA A 133 -3.21 1.31 -10.45
C ALA A 133 -4.51 0.56 -10.13
N ALA A 134 -4.92 0.50 -8.86
CA ALA A 134 -6.18 -0.12 -8.45
C ALA A 134 -7.39 0.56 -9.12
N MET A 135 -7.38 1.89 -9.19
CA MET A 135 -8.43 2.66 -9.87
C MET A 135 -8.44 2.40 -11.38
N ARG A 136 -7.27 2.37 -12.03
CA ARG A 136 -7.15 2.07 -13.47
C ARG A 136 -7.65 0.69 -13.82
N LEU A 137 -7.22 -0.32 -13.07
CA LEU A 137 -7.55 -1.72 -13.29
C LEU A 137 -8.99 -2.06 -12.95
N ASN A 138 -9.52 -1.48 -11.89
CA ASN A 138 -10.88 -1.68 -11.37
C ASN A 138 -11.27 -3.16 -11.26
N ILE A 139 -10.40 -3.97 -10.69
CA ILE A 139 -10.63 -5.37 -10.31
C ILE A 139 -10.67 -5.49 -8.79
N PRO A 140 -11.26 -6.54 -8.19
CA PRO A 140 -11.26 -6.70 -6.74
C PRO A 140 -9.86 -6.50 -6.15
N THR A 141 -9.73 -5.59 -5.19
CA THR A 141 -8.44 -5.18 -4.62
C THR A 141 -8.56 -4.96 -3.13
N VAL A 142 -7.57 -5.42 -2.37
CA VAL A 142 -7.43 -5.17 -0.93
C VAL A 142 -6.02 -4.66 -0.66
N PHE A 143 -5.90 -3.64 0.18
CA PHE A 143 -4.62 -3.12 0.64
C PHE A 143 -4.30 -3.61 2.05
N VAL A 144 -3.04 -3.93 2.27
CA VAL A 144 -2.49 -4.17 3.59
C VAL A 144 -1.06 -3.65 3.66
N SER A 145 -0.80 -2.68 4.54
CA SER A 145 0.54 -2.09 4.66
C SER A 145 1.48 -2.96 5.48
N GLY A 146 2.78 -2.78 5.26
CA GLY A 146 3.82 -3.39 6.11
C GLY A 146 3.82 -2.87 7.55
N GLY A 147 3.17 -1.73 7.79
CA GLY A 147 3.03 -1.09 9.11
C GLY A 147 4.07 -0.02 9.40
N PRO A 148 3.74 0.90 10.34
CA PRO A 148 4.68 1.90 10.84
C PRO A 148 5.81 1.26 11.66
N MET A 149 6.95 1.97 11.69
CA MET A 149 8.08 1.67 12.58
C MET A 149 7.72 2.02 14.02
N GLU A 150 8.33 1.35 14.97
CA GLU A 150 8.29 1.78 16.37
C GLU A 150 9.04 3.09 16.55
N ALA A 151 8.61 3.91 17.51
CA ALA A 151 9.35 5.12 17.87
C ALA A 151 10.72 4.74 18.45
N GLY A 152 11.75 5.52 18.11
CA GLY A 152 13.05 5.43 18.75
C GLY A 152 13.01 5.93 20.19
N GLU A 153 14.00 5.54 20.98
CA GLU A 153 14.14 6.04 22.35
C GLU A 153 15.62 6.22 22.72
N TRP A 154 15.95 7.37 23.28
CA TRP A 154 17.25 7.65 23.85
C TRP A 154 17.13 8.65 25.00
N ASN A 155 17.81 8.35 26.11
CA ASN A 155 17.75 9.17 27.35
C ASN A 155 16.32 9.48 27.84
N GLY A 156 15.37 8.53 27.68
CA GLY A 156 13.98 8.71 28.10
C GLY A 156 13.16 9.63 27.20
N GLN A 157 13.67 10.00 26.02
CA GLN A 157 12.97 10.78 25.00
C GLN A 157 12.67 9.89 23.81
N HIS A 158 11.45 10.01 23.27
CA HIS A 158 11.10 9.42 21.99
C HIS A 158 11.81 10.17 20.87
N LEU A 159 12.25 9.42 19.87
CA LEU A 159 12.98 9.93 18.70
C LEU A 159 12.36 9.40 17.43
N ASP A 160 12.51 10.19 16.37
CA ASP A 160 12.23 9.77 15.00
C ASP A 160 13.32 10.28 14.02
N LEU A 161 13.10 10.07 12.72
CA LEU A 161 13.98 10.57 11.67
C LEU A 161 14.20 12.09 11.73
N ILE A 162 13.14 12.83 12.03
CA ILE A 162 13.20 14.31 12.07
C ILE A 162 14.02 14.79 13.25
N ASP A 163 13.93 14.12 14.40
CA ASP A 163 14.79 14.43 15.55
C ASP A 163 16.28 14.26 15.21
N ALA A 164 16.62 13.19 14.48
CA ALA A 164 17.99 13.00 14.02
C ALA A 164 18.45 14.13 13.09
N MET A 165 17.60 14.57 12.16
CA MET A 165 17.89 15.70 11.27
C MET A 165 18.04 17.03 12.01
N ILE A 166 17.12 17.35 12.93
CA ILE A 166 17.15 18.59 13.70
C ILE A 166 18.39 18.63 14.58
N LYS A 167 18.68 17.54 15.29
CA LYS A 167 19.84 17.48 16.21
C LYS A 167 21.17 17.52 15.47
N SER A 168 21.26 16.95 14.28
CA SER A 168 22.47 17.03 13.46
C SER A 168 22.75 18.45 12.92
N ALA A 169 21.70 19.26 12.77
CA ALA A 169 21.82 20.65 12.34
C ALA A 169 22.11 21.64 13.51
N ASP A 170 21.97 21.21 14.75
CA ASP A 170 22.21 22.01 15.94
C ASP A 170 23.67 21.92 16.39
N ASN A 171 24.45 22.96 16.14
CA ASN A 171 25.87 23.05 16.52
C ASN A 171 26.13 22.96 18.03
N SER A 172 25.12 23.03 18.88
CA SER A 172 25.26 22.86 20.34
C SER A 172 25.23 21.39 20.76
N VAL A 173 24.79 20.47 19.88
CA VAL A 173 24.79 19.03 20.12
C VAL A 173 26.14 18.44 19.70
N SER A 174 26.74 17.62 20.56
CA SER A 174 28.03 16.99 20.25
C SER A 174 27.90 15.90 19.18
N ASP A 175 28.96 15.70 18.38
CA ASP A 175 29.01 14.61 17.38
C ASP A 175 28.76 13.22 18.02
N ALA A 176 29.19 13.05 19.27
CA ALA A 176 28.95 11.81 20.00
C ALA A 176 27.48 11.58 20.35
N ASP A 177 26.75 12.66 20.65
CA ASP A 177 25.31 12.59 20.91
C ASP A 177 24.53 12.40 19.59
N VAL A 178 24.91 13.07 18.50
CA VAL A 178 24.35 12.86 17.18
C VAL A 178 24.49 11.39 16.76
N ALA A 179 25.68 10.80 16.93
CA ALA A 179 25.91 9.38 16.63
C ALA A 179 25.04 8.43 17.47
N LYS A 180 24.69 8.82 18.70
CA LYS A 180 23.74 8.05 19.54
C LYS A 180 22.31 8.18 19.04
N ILE A 181 21.89 9.38 18.67
CA ILE A 181 20.56 9.63 18.11
C ILE A 181 20.38 8.84 16.80
N GLU A 182 21.35 8.84 15.89
CA GLU A 182 21.34 8.06 14.65
C GLU A 182 21.12 6.56 14.91
N GLN A 183 21.73 6.02 15.96
CA GLN A 183 21.59 4.59 16.29
C GLN A 183 20.23 4.21 16.88
N HIS A 184 19.47 5.20 17.40
CA HIS A 184 18.24 4.94 18.14
C HIS A 184 16.97 5.51 17.49
N ALA A 185 17.10 6.46 16.57
CA ALA A 185 15.95 7.14 15.97
C ALA A 185 15.04 6.24 15.12
N CYS A 186 15.63 5.22 14.47
CA CYS A 186 14.91 4.28 13.58
C CYS A 186 15.19 2.84 13.98
N PRO A 187 14.56 2.31 15.06
CA PRO A 187 15.02 1.08 15.71
C PRO A 187 14.58 -0.22 15.05
N THR A 188 13.50 -0.21 14.21
CA THR A 188 12.89 -1.44 13.67
C THR A 188 12.60 -1.31 12.17
N CYS A 189 12.13 -2.39 11.54
CA CYS A 189 11.49 -2.30 10.24
C CYS A 189 10.14 -1.56 10.36
N GLY A 190 9.64 -1.06 9.26
CA GLY A 190 8.40 -0.28 9.18
C GLY A 190 8.63 1.04 8.45
N CYS A 191 7.55 1.68 7.99
CA CYS A 191 7.65 3.06 7.49
C CYS A 191 7.88 4.01 8.67
N CYS A 192 8.02 5.31 8.39
CA CYS A 192 8.33 6.30 9.42
C CYS A 192 7.48 6.13 10.69
N SER A 193 8.07 6.35 11.87
CA SER A 193 7.35 6.28 13.16
C SER A 193 6.40 7.47 13.39
N GLY A 194 6.65 8.62 12.73
CA GLY A 194 5.76 9.78 12.77
C GLY A 194 4.60 9.73 11.77
N MET A 195 3.64 10.67 11.89
CA MET A 195 2.50 10.81 10.98
C MET A 195 2.92 11.56 9.70
N PHE A 196 3.99 11.07 9.05
CA PHE A 196 4.45 11.55 7.74
C PHE A 196 3.59 10.94 6.62
N THR A 197 3.97 11.16 5.36
CA THR A 197 3.16 10.76 4.20
C THR A 197 2.82 9.27 4.18
N ALA A 198 3.76 8.40 4.53
CA ALA A 198 3.54 6.96 4.53
C ALA A 198 2.41 6.54 5.48
N ASN A 199 2.46 6.97 6.74
CA ASN A 199 1.44 6.67 7.74
C ASN A 199 0.11 7.36 7.42
N SER A 200 0.16 8.62 6.98
CA SER A 200 -1.04 9.34 6.52
C SER A 200 -1.73 8.55 5.43
N MET A 201 -1.05 8.17 4.35
CA MET A 201 -1.66 7.42 3.25
C MET A 201 -2.17 6.04 3.68
N ASN A 202 -1.51 5.37 4.63
CA ASN A 202 -1.99 4.09 5.16
C ASN A 202 -3.29 4.25 5.95
N CYS A 203 -3.45 5.33 6.74
CA CYS A 203 -4.69 5.67 7.42
C CYS A 203 -5.79 6.10 6.43
N LEU A 204 -5.44 6.92 5.43
CA LEU A 204 -6.41 7.37 4.43
C LEU A 204 -6.93 6.21 3.57
N ASN A 205 -6.13 5.19 3.35
CA ASN A 205 -6.55 3.98 2.65
C ASN A 205 -7.62 3.20 3.43
N GLU A 206 -7.57 3.21 4.78
CA GLU A 206 -8.66 2.71 5.63
C GLU A 206 -9.92 3.57 5.45
N ALA A 207 -9.77 4.91 5.50
CA ALA A 207 -10.89 5.84 5.39
C ALA A 207 -11.58 5.80 4.02
N ILE A 208 -10.84 5.51 2.95
CA ILE A 208 -11.40 5.24 1.62
C ILE A 208 -12.17 3.93 1.60
N GLY A 209 -11.78 2.93 2.40
CA GLY A 209 -12.41 1.61 2.48
C GLY A 209 -11.69 0.51 1.71
N LEU A 210 -10.46 0.73 1.23
CA LEU A 210 -9.68 -0.26 0.49
C LEU A 210 -8.70 -1.05 1.38
N ALA A 211 -8.49 -0.63 2.63
CA ALA A 211 -7.70 -1.33 3.62
C ALA A 211 -8.52 -1.69 4.87
N LEU A 212 -8.09 -2.72 5.57
CA LEU A 212 -8.72 -3.15 6.82
C LEU A 212 -8.40 -2.20 7.98
N PRO A 213 -9.30 -2.07 8.98
CA PRO A 213 -9.05 -1.29 10.19
C PRO A 213 -7.76 -1.70 10.89
N GLY A 214 -6.97 -0.73 11.31
CA GLY A 214 -5.64 -0.94 11.90
C GLY A 214 -4.49 -0.96 10.89
N ASN A 215 -4.79 -0.79 9.60
CA ASN A 215 -3.78 -0.78 8.54
C ASN A 215 -2.69 0.28 8.75
N GLY A 216 -3.07 1.50 9.12
CA GLY A 216 -2.15 2.62 9.34
C GLY A 216 -1.64 2.73 10.79
N THR A 217 -2.23 2.05 11.76
CA THR A 217 -1.98 2.30 13.18
C THR A 217 -1.32 1.16 13.95
N ILE A 218 -1.38 -0.08 13.47
CA ILE A 218 -0.68 -1.21 14.08
C ILE A 218 0.77 -1.22 13.57
N VAL A 219 1.76 -1.10 14.45
CA VAL A 219 3.19 -1.09 14.08
C VAL A 219 3.62 -2.41 13.43
N ALA A 220 4.66 -2.36 12.60
CA ALA A 220 5.13 -3.49 11.78
C ALA A 220 5.51 -4.73 12.61
N THR A 221 6.06 -4.54 13.79
CA THR A 221 6.53 -5.58 14.72
C THR A 221 5.43 -6.17 15.59
N HIS A 222 4.24 -5.56 15.64
CA HIS A 222 3.17 -6.00 16.53
C HIS A 222 2.52 -7.30 16.07
N ALA A 223 2.25 -8.20 17.01
CA ALA A 223 1.66 -9.53 16.72
C ALA A 223 0.35 -9.46 15.91
N ASN A 224 -0.50 -8.46 16.16
CA ASN A 224 -1.77 -8.27 15.45
C ASN A 224 -1.58 -7.91 13.97
N ARG A 225 -0.39 -7.43 13.54
CA ARG A 225 -0.09 -7.17 12.13
C ARG A 225 -0.20 -8.44 11.29
N LYS A 226 0.24 -9.57 11.82
CA LYS A 226 0.12 -10.86 11.13
C LYS A 226 -1.34 -11.26 10.88
N GLN A 227 -2.25 -10.91 11.80
CA GLN A 227 -3.67 -11.18 11.62
C GLN A 227 -4.27 -10.34 10.48
N LEU A 228 -3.84 -9.06 10.33
CA LEU A 228 -4.29 -8.23 9.22
C LEU A 228 -3.90 -8.82 7.85
N PHE A 229 -2.69 -9.36 7.71
CA PHE A 229 -2.27 -10.02 6.47
C PHE A 229 -3.14 -11.23 6.15
N LYS A 230 -3.48 -12.02 7.16
CA LYS A 230 -4.37 -13.18 7.02
C LYS A 230 -5.78 -12.77 6.63
N ASP A 231 -6.32 -11.73 7.27
CA ASP A 231 -7.65 -11.21 6.96
C ASP A 231 -7.72 -10.59 5.58
N ALA A 232 -6.67 -9.86 5.14
CA ALA A 232 -6.57 -9.34 3.78
C ALA A 232 -6.53 -10.46 2.73
N ALA A 233 -5.77 -11.54 2.98
CA ALA A 233 -5.70 -12.70 2.12
C ALA A 233 -7.06 -13.43 2.00
N ARG A 234 -7.83 -13.49 3.09
CA ARG A 234 -9.19 -14.05 3.07
C ARG A 234 -10.14 -13.15 2.29
N LEU A 235 -10.14 -11.86 2.61
CA LEU A 235 -11.06 -10.89 2.02
C LEU A 235 -10.89 -10.78 0.50
N ILE A 236 -9.66 -10.81 -0.03
CA ILE A 236 -9.45 -10.71 -1.47
C ILE A 236 -10.01 -11.94 -2.21
N VAL A 237 -9.90 -13.13 -1.65
CA VAL A 237 -10.49 -14.34 -2.23
C VAL A 237 -12.01 -14.24 -2.20
N GLU A 238 -12.61 -13.82 -1.08
CA GLU A 238 -14.06 -13.58 -0.97
C GLU A 238 -14.54 -12.54 -1.99
N ASN A 239 -13.85 -11.41 -2.12
CA ASN A 239 -14.19 -10.36 -3.07
C ASN A 239 -14.07 -10.81 -4.53
N ALA A 240 -13.06 -11.62 -4.85
CA ALA A 240 -12.93 -12.21 -6.18
C ALA A 240 -14.15 -13.10 -6.51
N TYR A 241 -14.57 -13.97 -5.61
CA TYR A 241 -15.76 -14.81 -5.84
C TYR A 241 -17.05 -13.98 -5.90
N LYS A 242 -17.24 -13.00 -5.02
CA LYS A 242 -18.39 -12.08 -5.07
C LYS A 242 -18.51 -11.42 -6.44
N TYR A 243 -17.41 -10.89 -6.97
CA TYR A 243 -17.44 -10.24 -8.28
C TYR A 243 -17.67 -11.24 -9.41
N TYR A 244 -16.85 -12.31 -9.51
CA TYR A 244 -16.90 -13.21 -10.66
C TYR A 244 -18.08 -14.18 -10.63
N GLU A 245 -18.50 -14.67 -9.48
CA GLU A 245 -19.60 -15.65 -9.38
C GLU A 245 -20.96 -14.98 -9.13
N GLU A 246 -21.01 -13.97 -8.26
CA GLU A 246 -22.26 -13.33 -7.86
C GLU A 246 -22.56 -12.07 -8.68
N GLY A 247 -21.54 -11.45 -9.31
CA GLY A 247 -21.63 -10.20 -10.07
C GLY A 247 -21.80 -8.98 -9.16
N ASP A 248 -21.26 -9.05 -7.97
CA ASP A 248 -21.26 -7.94 -7.01
C ASP A 248 -20.15 -6.94 -7.37
N GLU A 249 -20.53 -5.82 -7.96
CA GLU A 249 -19.61 -4.73 -8.31
C GLU A 249 -19.27 -3.81 -7.13
N SER A 250 -19.93 -3.97 -5.99
CA SER A 250 -19.66 -3.15 -4.79
C SER A 250 -18.24 -3.38 -4.23
N VAL A 251 -17.61 -4.52 -4.57
CA VAL A 251 -16.25 -4.88 -4.15
C VAL A 251 -15.15 -4.30 -5.05
N LEU A 252 -15.51 -3.56 -6.09
CA LEU A 252 -14.55 -2.96 -7.01
C LEU A 252 -14.00 -1.64 -6.46
N PRO A 253 -12.73 -1.30 -6.72
CA PRO A 253 -12.10 -0.08 -6.20
C PRO A 253 -12.86 1.20 -6.51
N ARG A 254 -13.37 1.38 -7.72
CA ARG A 254 -14.13 2.59 -8.09
C ARG A 254 -15.51 2.66 -7.44
N SER A 255 -16.09 1.51 -7.09
CA SER A 255 -17.35 1.48 -6.32
C SER A 255 -17.16 1.83 -4.85
N ILE A 256 -15.96 1.57 -4.31
CA ILE A 256 -15.59 1.87 -2.92
C ILE A 256 -15.07 3.30 -2.81
N ALA A 257 -14.15 3.71 -3.69
CA ALA A 257 -13.50 5.02 -3.69
C ALA A 257 -14.40 6.08 -4.35
N THR A 258 -15.56 6.32 -3.75
CA THR A 258 -16.51 7.37 -4.19
C THR A 258 -16.01 8.75 -3.76
N ARG A 259 -16.66 9.82 -4.25
CA ARG A 259 -16.38 11.19 -3.80
C ARG A 259 -16.50 11.32 -2.27
N GLU A 260 -17.50 10.69 -1.67
CA GLU A 260 -17.72 10.69 -0.22
C GLU A 260 -16.57 10.00 0.53
N ALA A 261 -16.03 8.92 -0.03
CA ALA A 261 -14.86 8.26 0.53
C ALA A 261 -13.61 9.16 0.52
N PHE A 262 -13.38 9.93 -0.55
CA PHE A 262 -12.30 10.91 -0.60
C PHE A 262 -12.54 12.08 0.37
N LEU A 263 -13.78 12.56 0.52
CA LEU A 263 -14.11 13.58 1.53
C LEU A 263 -13.85 13.07 2.96
N ASN A 264 -14.21 11.82 3.26
CA ASN A 264 -13.94 11.20 4.56
C ASN A 264 -12.42 11.07 4.80
N ALA A 265 -11.66 10.61 3.80
CA ALA A 265 -10.22 10.50 3.89
C ALA A 265 -9.56 11.86 4.15
N MET A 266 -9.91 12.88 3.40
CA MET A 266 -9.35 14.23 3.59
C MET A 266 -9.78 14.85 4.93
N THR A 267 -10.99 14.57 5.40
CA THR A 267 -11.45 15.01 6.74
C THR A 267 -10.58 14.37 7.82
N LEU A 268 -10.29 13.06 7.70
CA LEU A 268 -9.39 12.37 8.63
C LEU A 268 -7.97 12.97 8.56
N ASP A 269 -7.44 13.20 7.36
CA ASP A 269 -6.11 13.78 7.16
C ASP A 269 -5.93 15.12 7.85
N ILE A 270 -6.88 16.03 7.65
CA ILE A 270 -6.91 17.35 8.30
C ILE A 270 -7.03 17.21 9.83
N ALA A 271 -7.93 16.34 10.31
CA ALA A 271 -8.17 16.16 11.73
C ALA A 271 -6.94 15.60 12.47
N MET A 272 -6.22 14.66 11.87
CA MET A 272 -5.04 14.05 12.50
C MET A 272 -3.74 14.84 12.29
N GLY A 273 -3.77 15.93 11.49
CA GLY A 273 -2.57 16.68 11.14
C GLY A 273 -1.64 15.90 10.22
N GLY A 274 -2.20 15.23 9.22
CA GLY A 274 -1.45 14.41 8.27
C GLY A 274 -0.56 15.20 7.32
N SER A 275 0.12 14.50 6.44
CA SER A 275 1.08 15.07 5.51
C SER A 275 0.44 15.91 4.42
N THR A 276 1.02 17.06 4.07
CA THR A 276 0.58 17.86 2.92
C THR A 276 0.71 17.14 1.56
N ASN A 277 1.56 16.11 1.46
CA ASN A 277 1.67 15.29 0.26
C ASN A 277 0.38 14.51 -0.06
N THR A 278 -0.44 14.23 0.94
CA THR A 278 -1.72 13.53 0.75
C THR A 278 -2.67 14.29 -0.17
N VAL A 279 -2.60 15.62 -0.17
CA VAL A 279 -3.39 16.48 -1.07
C VAL A 279 -3.16 16.09 -2.53
N LEU A 280 -1.90 16.08 -2.97
CA LEU A 280 -1.60 15.74 -4.36
C LEU A 280 -1.81 14.25 -4.67
N HIS A 281 -1.70 13.38 -3.66
CA HIS A 281 -1.91 11.94 -3.86
C HIS A 281 -3.40 11.61 -3.97
N LEU A 282 -4.25 12.14 -3.10
CA LEU A 282 -5.69 11.92 -3.18
C LEU A 282 -6.30 12.49 -4.45
N LEU A 283 -5.86 13.68 -4.89
CA LEU A 283 -6.29 14.25 -6.17
C LEU A 283 -5.93 13.35 -7.36
N ALA A 284 -4.71 12.79 -7.37
CA ALA A 284 -4.30 11.88 -8.44
C ALA A 284 -5.11 10.57 -8.41
N VAL A 285 -5.34 9.99 -7.23
CA VAL A 285 -6.14 8.76 -7.10
C VAL A 285 -7.60 9.02 -7.48
N ALA A 286 -8.18 10.16 -7.07
CA ALA A 286 -9.54 10.55 -7.43
C ALA A 286 -9.71 10.75 -8.95
N HIS A 287 -8.70 11.35 -9.60
CA HIS A 287 -8.65 11.47 -11.05
C HIS A 287 -8.73 10.11 -11.75
N GLU A 288 -7.90 9.14 -11.32
CA GLU A 288 -7.91 7.78 -11.86
C GLU A 288 -9.20 7.02 -11.55
N ALA A 289 -9.84 7.32 -10.43
CA ALA A 289 -11.14 6.77 -10.07
C ALA A 289 -12.29 7.34 -10.89
N GLY A 290 -12.11 8.53 -11.52
CA GLY A 290 -13.17 9.33 -12.11
C GLY A 290 -14.09 9.97 -11.08
N ALA A 291 -13.61 10.16 -9.83
CA ALA A 291 -14.36 10.80 -8.76
C ALA A 291 -14.23 12.33 -8.84
N ASP A 292 -15.34 13.03 -8.68
CA ASP A 292 -15.38 14.51 -8.68
C ASP A 292 -14.95 15.06 -7.30
N PHE A 293 -13.65 14.93 -7.01
CA PHE A 293 -12.98 15.41 -5.81
C PHE A 293 -11.88 16.40 -6.19
N THR A 294 -11.97 17.62 -5.66
CA THR A 294 -11.20 18.78 -6.13
C THR A 294 -10.47 19.52 -5.01
N MET A 295 -9.61 20.48 -5.37
CA MET A 295 -8.98 21.40 -4.42
C MET A 295 -10.00 22.24 -3.65
N ASP A 296 -11.14 22.59 -4.26
CA ASP A 296 -12.20 23.36 -3.57
C ASP A 296 -12.85 22.55 -2.44
N ASP A 297 -12.99 21.22 -2.63
CA ASP A 297 -13.43 20.32 -1.55
C ASP A 297 -12.45 20.31 -0.39
N ILE A 298 -11.16 20.28 -0.67
CA ILE A 298 -10.09 20.29 0.34
C ILE A 298 -10.09 21.63 1.09
N ASP A 299 -10.19 22.77 0.41
CA ASP A 299 -10.28 24.08 1.03
C ASP A 299 -11.52 24.18 1.93
N MET A 300 -12.67 23.71 1.43
CA MET A 300 -13.91 23.68 2.21
C MET A 300 -13.76 22.85 3.49
N LEU A 301 -13.14 21.66 3.42
CA LEU A 301 -12.93 20.78 4.57
C LEU A 301 -11.94 21.39 5.55
N SER A 302 -10.86 22.03 5.08
CA SER A 302 -9.84 22.65 5.93
C SER A 302 -10.40 23.79 6.79
N ARG A 303 -11.45 24.46 6.34
CA ARG A 303 -12.13 25.51 7.10
C ARG A 303 -13.10 24.98 8.16
N LYS A 304 -13.54 23.73 8.03
CA LYS A 304 -14.59 23.13 8.89
C LYS A 304 -14.03 22.12 9.89
N THR A 305 -12.96 21.43 9.51
CA THR A 305 -12.40 20.33 10.30
C THR A 305 -11.36 20.87 11.28
N PRO A 306 -11.56 20.67 12.59
CA PRO A 306 -10.53 21.00 13.58
C PRO A 306 -9.29 20.14 13.36
N CYS A 307 -8.11 20.76 13.33
CA CYS A 307 -6.82 20.07 13.26
C CYS A 307 -6.27 19.85 14.67
N GLN A 308 -5.82 18.62 14.97
CA GLN A 308 -5.18 18.30 16.23
C GLN A 308 -3.70 18.68 16.15
N ILE A 309 -3.35 19.87 16.67
CA ILE A 309 -1.98 20.37 16.69
C ILE A 309 -1.20 19.73 17.87
N GLY A 310 0.03 19.28 17.62
CA GLY A 310 0.97 18.87 18.68
C GLY A 310 0.94 17.39 19.06
N ARG A 311 0.52 16.51 18.15
CA ARG A 311 0.67 15.06 18.26
C ARG A 311 1.18 14.46 16.94
N ALA A 312 2.32 14.95 16.49
CA ALA A 312 3.11 14.23 15.50
C ALA A 312 4.18 13.43 16.24
#